data_7b73912b9d3b9c1f661fffb7d5bd2167
#
_entry.id   7b73912b9d3b9c1f661fffb7d5bd2167
#
_cell.length_a   1.000
_cell.length_b   1.000
_cell.length_c   1.000
_cell.angle_alpha   90.00
_cell.angle_beta   90.00
_cell.angle_gamma   90.00
#
_symmetry.space_group_name_H-M   'P 1'
#
loop_
_entity.id
_entity.type
_entity.pdbx_description
1 polymer ?
#
loop_
_entity_poly.entity_id
_entity_poly.type
_entity_poly.pdbx_seq_one_letter_code
_entity_poly.pdbx_strand_id
1 'polypeptide(L)'
;MDETTSSLVIYPIYGIRFDILHKWFEKFSIKSLQDQRDRASISFSGDMLSLQDKFYFSLDGEKYTTDFDYFQTNLQKCAEYVFKEYSAPNKLYEKTILPILNGNATLPNVGADWIFIDLALCKLVSPSNFSKLKQIIFPHIRYMYEQKEPNVLDYYNQLESVFSYLEKNRI
;
A
#
# COMPACT_ATOMS: atom_id res chain seq x y z
N MET A 1 10.54 25.62 36.79
CA MET A 1 10.09 26.00 35.43
C MET A 1 10.38 24.78 34.56
N ASP A 2 9.34 24.00 34.25
CA ASP A 2 9.48 22.87 33.36
C ASP A 2 9.65 23.43 31.95
N GLU A 3 10.84 23.36 31.42
CA GLU A 3 11.10 23.56 30.00
C GLU A 3 10.42 22.39 29.25
N THR A 4 9.20 22.61 28.78
CA THR A 4 8.57 21.73 27.81
C THR A 4 9.39 21.84 26.52
N THR A 5 10.37 20.95 26.38
CA THR A 5 11.09 20.79 25.11
C THR A 5 10.08 20.40 24.04
N SER A 6 9.70 21.35 23.21
CA SER A 6 8.85 21.12 22.06
C SER A 6 9.62 20.21 21.08
N SER A 7 9.14 19.01 20.86
CA SER A 7 9.71 18.08 19.88
C SER A 7 8.73 17.81 18.76
N LEU A 8 9.23 17.78 17.53
CA LEU A 8 8.49 17.32 16.36
C LEU A 8 8.76 15.83 16.15
N VAL A 9 7.72 15.05 15.97
CA VAL A 9 7.84 13.61 15.65
C VAL A 9 7.37 13.38 14.22
N ILE A 10 8.21 12.75 13.40
CA ILE A 10 7.90 12.40 12.01
C ILE A 10 7.85 10.88 11.87
N TYR A 11 6.80 10.39 11.21
CA TYR A 11 6.60 8.99 10.84
C TYR A 11 6.66 8.90 9.31
N PRO A 12 7.81 8.57 8.71
CA PRO A 12 7.90 8.48 7.27
C PRO A 12 7.17 7.25 6.73
N ILE A 13 6.48 7.42 5.62
CA ILE A 13 5.88 6.34 4.85
C ILE A 13 6.58 6.29 3.50
N TYR A 14 7.08 5.13 3.15
CA TYR A 14 7.76 4.87 1.88
C TYR A 14 6.82 4.15 0.93
N GLY A 15 6.78 4.53 -0.33
CA GLY A 15 5.86 3.89 -1.26
C GLY A 15 6.40 3.84 -2.69
N ILE A 16 5.91 2.87 -3.44
CA ILE A 16 6.13 2.78 -4.88
C ILE A 16 4.77 2.82 -5.58
N ARG A 17 4.69 3.60 -6.65
CA ARG A 17 3.53 3.68 -7.51
C ARG A 17 3.85 3.08 -8.88
N PHE A 18 3.00 2.16 -9.30
CA PHE A 18 2.96 1.65 -10.66
C PHE A 18 1.71 2.18 -11.37
N ASP A 19 1.87 3.20 -12.18
CA ASP A 19 0.73 3.86 -12.85
C ASP A 19 -0.14 2.91 -13.66
N ILE A 20 0.45 1.85 -14.21
CA ILE A 20 -0.29 0.82 -14.93
C ILE A 20 -1.35 0.14 -14.04
N LEU A 21 -1.11 0.03 -12.74
CA LEU A 21 -2.07 -0.57 -11.79
C LEU A 21 -3.18 0.42 -11.40
N HIS A 22 -2.97 1.72 -11.57
CA HIS A 22 -3.93 2.75 -11.17
C HIS A 22 -4.83 3.22 -12.31
N LYS A 23 -4.37 3.21 -13.57
CA LYS A 23 -5.14 3.72 -14.72
C LYS A 23 -6.50 3.05 -14.91
N TRP A 24 -6.59 1.74 -14.71
CA TRP A 24 -7.85 1.02 -14.86
C TRP A 24 -8.78 1.27 -13.67
N PHE A 25 -8.22 1.50 -12.48
CA PHE A 25 -8.93 1.65 -11.22
C PHE A 25 -9.63 3.00 -11.09
N GLU A 26 -9.21 4.03 -11.81
CA GLU A 26 -9.84 5.35 -11.83
C GLU A 26 -11.36 5.29 -12.09
N LYS A 27 -11.81 4.29 -12.84
CA LYS A 27 -13.24 4.09 -13.17
C LYS A 27 -14.08 3.58 -11.98
N PHE A 28 -13.45 2.94 -11.02
CA PHE A 28 -14.11 2.23 -9.92
C PHE A 28 -13.85 2.90 -8.56
N SER A 29 -12.93 3.83 -8.49
CA SER A 29 -12.63 4.51 -7.24
C SER A 29 -13.67 5.57 -6.94
N ILE A 30 -14.12 5.59 -5.68
CA ILE A 30 -14.96 6.67 -5.13
C ILE A 30 -14.15 7.90 -4.74
N LYS A 31 -12.82 7.80 -4.75
CA LYS A 31 -11.92 8.89 -4.38
C LYS A 31 -11.72 9.86 -5.53
N SER A 32 -11.43 11.11 -5.19
CA SER A 32 -11.10 12.12 -6.19
C SER A 32 -9.88 11.69 -7.02
N LEU A 33 -9.77 12.18 -8.24
CA LEU A 33 -8.60 11.93 -9.10
C LEU A 33 -7.30 12.41 -8.44
N GLN A 34 -7.34 13.46 -7.65
CA GLN A 34 -6.19 13.97 -6.92
C GLN A 34 -5.74 12.97 -5.85
N ASP A 35 -6.67 12.49 -5.02
CA ASP A 35 -6.37 11.49 -3.98
C ASP A 35 -5.82 10.19 -4.58
N GLN A 36 -6.27 9.84 -5.78
CA GLN A 36 -5.77 8.67 -6.50
C GLN A 36 -4.35 8.87 -7.04
N ARG A 37 -4.00 10.07 -7.50
CA ARG A 37 -2.66 10.39 -8.01
C ARG A 37 -1.59 10.34 -6.93
N ASP A 38 -1.95 10.75 -5.72
CA ASP A 38 -1.03 10.84 -4.59
C ASP A 38 -0.82 9.49 -3.88
N ARG A 39 -1.49 8.43 -4.34
CA ARG A 39 -1.38 7.09 -3.75
C ARG A 39 -0.26 6.26 -4.35
N ALA A 40 0.47 5.59 -3.47
CA ALA A 40 1.36 4.51 -3.87
C ALA A 40 0.58 3.23 -4.22
N SER A 41 1.15 2.34 -5.01
CA SER A 41 0.63 0.98 -5.24
C SER A 41 0.87 0.09 -4.03
N ILE A 42 1.92 0.37 -3.28
CA ILE A 42 2.23 -0.21 -1.97
C ILE A 42 2.96 0.83 -1.14
N SER A 43 2.72 0.84 0.17
CA SER A 43 3.44 1.69 1.12
C SER A 43 3.89 0.90 2.33
N PHE A 44 4.98 1.35 2.94
CA PHE A 44 5.64 0.75 4.07
C PHE A 44 5.95 1.81 5.12
N SER A 45 5.72 1.50 6.38
CA SER A 45 6.32 2.20 7.51
C SER A 45 7.73 1.66 7.79
N GLY A 46 8.52 2.38 8.57
CA GLY A 46 9.88 1.95 8.90
C GLY A 46 9.93 0.61 9.63
N ASP A 47 8.99 0.35 10.55
CA ASP A 47 8.88 -0.91 11.29
C ASP A 47 8.59 -2.11 10.36
N MET A 48 7.74 -1.96 9.36
CA MET A 48 7.47 -2.99 8.34
C MET A 48 8.73 -3.38 7.56
N LEU A 49 9.68 -2.46 7.43
CA LEU A 49 10.96 -2.68 6.77
C LEU A 49 12.07 -3.11 7.73
N SER A 50 11.76 -3.30 9.01
CA SER A 50 12.75 -3.49 10.10
C SER A 50 13.75 -2.33 10.17
N LEU A 51 13.29 -1.11 9.88
CA LEU A 51 14.03 0.14 9.89
C LEU A 51 13.41 1.10 10.91
N GLN A 52 14.06 2.24 11.14
CA GLN A 52 13.52 3.21 12.07
C GLN A 52 12.21 3.82 11.55
N ASP A 53 11.16 3.77 12.36
CA ASP A 53 9.80 4.23 12.02
C ASP A 53 9.47 5.61 12.58
N LYS A 54 10.27 6.12 13.55
CA LYS A 54 10.03 7.38 14.26
C LYS A 54 11.29 8.20 14.33
N PHE A 55 11.16 9.47 14.00
CA PHE A 55 12.23 10.45 14.12
C PHE A 55 11.78 11.59 15.01
N TYR A 56 12.59 11.91 16.00
CA TYR A 56 12.36 12.98 16.94
C TYR A 56 13.30 14.13 16.62
N PHE A 57 12.74 15.31 16.44
CA PHE A 57 13.48 16.53 16.18
C PHE A 57 13.37 17.44 17.40
N SER A 58 14.52 17.82 17.96
CA SER A 58 14.57 18.91 18.93
C SER A 58 14.39 20.23 18.20
N LEU A 59 13.62 21.16 18.78
CA LEU A 59 13.53 22.52 18.26
C LEU A 59 14.69 23.41 18.71
N ASP A 60 15.67 22.88 19.45
CA ASP A 60 16.93 23.54 19.77
C ASP A 60 17.84 23.53 18.54
N GLY A 61 18.33 24.72 18.13
CA GLY A 61 18.94 24.95 16.84
C GLY A 61 20.16 24.08 16.50
N GLU A 62 21.06 23.77 17.44
CA GLU A 62 22.24 22.93 17.17
C GLU A 62 21.87 21.44 17.04
N LYS A 63 20.97 20.97 17.87
CA LYS A 63 20.53 19.57 17.84
C LYS A 63 19.66 19.26 16.64
N TYR A 64 18.90 20.24 16.16
CA TYR A 64 18.04 20.10 14.97
C TYR A 64 18.83 19.69 13.73
N THR A 65 20.02 20.26 13.49
CA THR A 65 20.84 19.93 12.32
C THR A 65 21.30 18.47 12.35
N THR A 66 21.77 17.99 13.51
CA THR A 66 22.20 16.59 13.66
C THR A 66 21.05 15.62 13.49
N ASP A 67 19.88 15.93 14.06
CA ASP A 67 18.67 15.11 13.93
C ASP A 67 18.21 15.07 12.46
N PHE A 68 18.31 16.17 11.73
CA PHE A 68 17.96 16.27 10.32
C PHE A 68 18.90 15.45 9.42
N ASP A 69 20.20 15.53 9.61
CA ASP A 69 21.18 14.75 8.87
C ASP A 69 20.99 13.24 9.09
N TYR A 70 20.71 12.86 10.32
CA TYR A 70 20.38 11.47 10.66
C TYR A 70 19.10 11.00 9.98
N PHE A 71 18.04 11.83 10.01
CA PHE A 71 16.78 11.56 9.32
C PHE A 71 16.98 11.39 7.82
N GLN A 72 17.68 12.32 7.18
CA GLN A 72 17.95 12.30 5.75
C GLN A 72 18.71 11.02 5.34
N THR A 73 19.73 10.64 6.11
CA THR A 73 20.50 9.42 5.86
C THR A 73 19.64 8.17 5.94
N ASN A 74 18.75 8.07 6.93
CA ASN A 74 17.85 6.93 7.08
C ASN A 74 16.76 6.93 6.01
N LEU A 75 16.19 8.08 5.68
CA LEU A 75 15.22 8.23 4.60
C LEU A 75 15.78 7.70 3.28
N GLN A 76 17.03 8.08 2.94
CA GLN A 76 17.70 7.61 1.74
C GLN A 76 17.89 6.08 1.76
N LYS A 77 18.39 5.51 2.84
CA LYS A 77 18.56 4.05 2.98
C LYS A 77 17.24 3.29 2.80
N CYS A 78 16.16 3.80 3.41
CA CYS A 78 14.83 3.20 3.28
C CYS A 78 14.32 3.29 1.83
N ALA A 79 14.48 4.43 1.18
CA ALA A 79 14.10 4.62 -0.21
C ALA A 79 14.89 3.68 -1.15
N GLU A 80 16.21 3.58 -0.99
CA GLU A 80 17.06 2.67 -1.75
C GLU A 80 16.62 1.21 -1.57
N TYR A 81 16.33 0.79 -0.33
CA TYR A 81 15.81 -0.54 -0.05
C TYR A 81 14.49 -0.80 -0.76
N VAL A 82 13.51 0.10 -0.60
CA VAL A 82 12.18 -0.05 -1.22
C VAL A 82 12.30 -0.09 -2.74
N PHE A 83 13.07 0.80 -3.35
CA PHE A 83 13.30 0.80 -4.79
C PHE A 83 14.00 -0.47 -5.27
N LYS A 84 15.00 -0.95 -4.55
CA LYS A 84 15.70 -2.20 -4.89
C LYS A 84 14.77 -3.41 -4.85
N GLU A 85 13.99 -3.53 -3.77
CA GLU A 85 13.21 -4.73 -3.48
C GLU A 85 11.86 -4.78 -4.20
N TYR A 86 11.30 -3.62 -4.59
CA TYR A 86 9.95 -3.50 -5.15
C TYR A 86 9.92 -2.72 -6.49
N SER A 87 11.04 -2.61 -7.19
CA SER A 87 11.18 -1.78 -8.40
C SER A 87 10.39 -2.28 -9.62
N ALA A 88 9.81 -3.44 -9.57
CA ALA A 88 9.05 -4.02 -10.68
C ALA A 88 7.78 -4.72 -10.18
N PRO A 89 6.69 -4.72 -10.96
CA PRO A 89 5.45 -5.43 -10.61
C PRO A 89 5.66 -6.90 -10.25
N ASN A 90 6.57 -7.60 -10.92
CA ASN A 90 6.89 -9.00 -10.61
C ASN A 90 7.43 -9.16 -9.19
N LYS A 91 8.36 -8.31 -8.78
CA LYS A 91 8.91 -8.35 -7.41
C LYS A 91 7.85 -8.03 -6.36
N LEU A 92 6.98 -7.07 -6.65
CA LEU A 92 5.85 -6.76 -5.78
C LEU A 92 4.92 -7.97 -5.66
N TYR A 93 4.55 -8.58 -6.77
CA TYR A 93 3.70 -9.77 -6.81
C TYR A 93 4.28 -10.93 -5.99
N GLU A 94 5.56 -11.25 -6.16
CA GLU A 94 6.25 -12.33 -5.44
C GLU A 94 6.24 -12.12 -3.92
N LYS A 95 6.32 -10.87 -3.47
CA LYS A 95 6.38 -10.53 -2.05
C LYS A 95 5.01 -10.33 -1.40
N THR A 96 3.99 -9.96 -2.15
CA THR A 96 2.67 -9.63 -1.58
C THR A 96 1.60 -10.66 -1.95
N ILE A 97 1.46 -11.00 -3.22
CA ILE A 97 0.36 -11.84 -3.71
C ILE A 97 0.68 -13.33 -3.62
N LEU A 98 1.89 -13.72 -4.02
CA LEU A 98 2.29 -15.11 -4.05
C LEU A 98 2.24 -15.80 -2.66
N PRO A 99 2.64 -15.15 -1.55
CA PRO A 99 2.46 -15.72 -0.22
C PRO A 99 0.99 -15.96 0.16
N ILE A 100 0.08 -15.06 -0.24
CA ILE A 100 -1.36 -15.21 -0.02
C ILE A 100 -1.90 -16.42 -0.79
N LEU A 101 -1.53 -16.56 -2.05
CA LEU A 101 -1.93 -17.68 -2.90
C LEU A 101 -1.41 -19.03 -2.38
N ASN A 102 -0.29 -19.04 -1.71
CA ASN A 102 0.32 -20.23 -1.12
C ASN A 102 -0.14 -20.52 0.32
N GLY A 103 -1.04 -19.69 0.89
CA GLY A 103 -1.51 -19.83 2.26
C GLY A 103 -0.48 -19.44 3.33
N ASN A 104 0.60 -18.76 2.93
CA ASN A 104 1.68 -18.31 3.81
C ASN A 104 1.47 -16.90 4.39
N ALA A 105 0.47 -16.19 3.90
CA ALA A 105 0.06 -14.88 4.40
C ALA A 105 -1.46 -14.73 4.31
N THR A 106 -2.03 -13.96 5.22
CA THR A 106 -3.44 -13.56 5.19
C THR A 106 -3.59 -12.27 4.38
N LEU A 107 -4.79 -12.04 3.86
CA LEU A 107 -5.11 -10.73 3.29
C LEU A 107 -4.99 -9.67 4.39
N PRO A 108 -4.29 -8.58 4.14
CA PRO A 108 -4.20 -7.50 5.11
C PRO A 108 -5.59 -6.90 5.35
N ASN A 109 -5.85 -6.49 6.58
CA ASN A 109 -7.09 -5.78 6.93
C ASN A 109 -7.00 -4.30 6.49
N VAL A 110 -6.90 -4.09 5.18
CA VAL A 110 -6.76 -2.78 4.55
C VAL A 110 -8.00 -2.44 3.74
N GLY A 111 -8.23 -1.17 3.50
CA GLY A 111 -9.38 -0.70 2.73
C GLY A 111 -9.47 -1.37 1.34
N ALA A 112 -10.67 -1.49 0.82
CA ALA A 112 -10.97 -2.21 -0.43
C ALA A 112 -10.15 -1.76 -1.65
N ASP A 113 -9.67 -0.53 -1.67
CA ASP A 113 -8.82 0.02 -2.72
C ASP A 113 -7.57 -0.82 -2.97
N TRP A 114 -6.88 -1.23 -1.90
CA TRP A 114 -5.66 -2.04 -2.00
C TRP A 114 -5.93 -3.39 -2.62
N ILE A 115 -7.07 -3.98 -2.30
CA ILE A 115 -7.49 -5.26 -2.87
C ILE A 115 -7.65 -5.17 -4.39
N PHE A 116 -8.14 -4.05 -4.89
CA PHE A 116 -8.28 -3.85 -6.34
C PHE A 116 -6.92 -3.67 -7.03
N ILE A 117 -5.97 -3.00 -6.38
CA ILE A 117 -4.59 -2.93 -6.86
C ILE A 117 -3.96 -4.32 -6.88
N ASP A 118 -4.17 -5.14 -5.85
CA ASP A 118 -3.68 -6.51 -5.77
C ASP A 118 -4.27 -7.41 -6.87
N LEU A 119 -5.56 -7.28 -7.15
CA LEU A 119 -6.20 -7.98 -8.27
C LEU A 119 -5.59 -7.58 -9.61
N ALA A 120 -5.36 -6.29 -9.81
CA ALA A 120 -4.71 -5.78 -11.03
C ALA A 120 -3.28 -6.29 -11.16
N LEU A 121 -2.52 -6.25 -10.08
CA LEU A 121 -1.16 -6.77 -10.03
C LEU A 121 -1.11 -8.26 -10.38
N CYS A 122 -2.00 -9.05 -9.80
CA CYS A 122 -2.11 -10.47 -10.12
C CYS A 122 -2.46 -10.70 -11.60
N LYS A 123 -3.42 -9.92 -12.12
CA LYS A 123 -3.81 -10.02 -13.53
C LYS A 123 -2.69 -9.64 -14.48
N LEU A 124 -1.90 -8.62 -14.14
CA LEU A 124 -0.76 -8.15 -14.93
C LEU A 124 0.38 -9.19 -14.97
N VAL A 125 0.74 -9.73 -13.79
CA VAL A 125 1.95 -10.55 -13.63
C VAL A 125 1.67 -12.04 -13.85
N SER A 126 0.56 -12.54 -13.35
CA SER A 126 0.20 -13.96 -13.40
C SER A 126 -1.29 -14.14 -13.65
N PRO A 127 -1.75 -13.94 -14.90
CA PRO A 127 -3.18 -14.04 -15.24
C PRO A 127 -3.81 -15.39 -14.88
N SER A 128 -3.04 -16.48 -14.89
CA SER A 128 -3.50 -17.82 -14.52
C SER A 128 -3.88 -17.93 -13.04
N ASN A 129 -3.29 -17.12 -12.17
CA ASN A 129 -3.56 -17.09 -10.74
C ASN A 129 -4.72 -16.15 -10.36
N PHE A 130 -5.22 -15.36 -11.31
CA PHE A 130 -6.27 -14.38 -11.04
C PHE A 130 -7.55 -15.00 -10.45
N SER A 131 -8.02 -16.10 -11.03
CA SER A 131 -9.21 -16.81 -10.53
C SER A 131 -9.03 -17.33 -9.10
N LYS A 132 -7.83 -17.84 -8.79
CA LYS A 132 -7.51 -18.31 -7.44
C LYS A 132 -7.49 -17.15 -6.44
N LEU A 133 -6.86 -16.03 -6.78
CA LEU A 133 -6.84 -14.84 -5.94
C LEU A 133 -8.25 -14.28 -5.72
N LYS A 134 -9.07 -14.20 -6.79
CA LYS A 134 -10.48 -13.80 -6.69
C LYS A 134 -11.25 -14.65 -5.68
N GLN A 135 -11.07 -15.97 -5.69
CA GLN A 135 -11.73 -16.88 -4.74
C GLN A 135 -11.30 -16.67 -3.28
N ILE A 136 -10.08 -16.20 -3.06
CA ILE A 136 -9.58 -15.85 -1.71
C ILE A 136 -10.12 -14.48 -1.28
N ILE A 137 -10.10 -13.49 -2.17
CA ILE A 137 -10.48 -12.11 -1.86
C ILE A 137 -11.99 -11.96 -1.64
N PHE A 138 -12.83 -12.63 -2.44
CA PHE A 138 -14.26 -12.42 -2.41
C PHE A 138 -14.91 -12.72 -1.02
N PRO A 139 -14.63 -13.86 -0.36
CA PRO A 139 -15.14 -14.10 0.98
C PRO A 139 -14.64 -13.08 2.01
N HIS A 140 -13.41 -12.61 1.86
CA HIS A 140 -12.84 -11.61 2.76
C HIS A 140 -13.54 -10.26 2.66
N ILE A 141 -13.75 -9.75 1.45
CA ILE A 141 -14.48 -8.49 1.25
C ILE A 141 -15.94 -8.64 1.69
N ARG A 142 -16.56 -9.79 1.42
CA ARG A 142 -17.91 -10.06 1.87
C ARG A 142 -18.02 -10.05 3.39
N TYR A 143 -17.09 -10.67 4.08
CA TYR A 143 -17.02 -10.63 5.54
C TYR A 143 -16.90 -9.19 6.06
N MET A 144 -15.99 -8.39 5.52
CA MET A 144 -15.84 -6.99 5.90
C MET A 144 -17.10 -6.17 5.64
N TYR A 145 -17.79 -6.42 4.53
CA TYR A 145 -19.08 -5.79 4.22
C TYR A 145 -20.16 -6.14 5.26
N GLU A 146 -20.26 -7.41 5.64
CA GLU A 146 -21.19 -7.89 6.66
C GLU A 146 -20.88 -7.29 8.05
N GLN A 147 -19.62 -7.01 8.34
CA GLN A 147 -19.17 -6.28 9.55
C GLN A 147 -19.40 -4.75 9.47
N LYS A 148 -19.90 -4.24 8.35
CA LYS A 148 -20.14 -2.81 8.11
C LYS A 148 -18.86 -1.96 8.21
N GLU A 149 -17.75 -2.51 7.78
CA GLU A 149 -16.49 -1.76 7.73
C GLU A 149 -16.64 -0.51 6.84
N PRO A 150 -16.39 0.71 7.35
CA PRO A 150 -16.82 1.96 6.70
C PRO A 150 -16.30 2.13 5.26
N ASN A 151 -15.09 1.65 4.99
CA ASN A 151 -14.46 1.83 3.68
C ASN A 151 -14.78 0.72 2.67
N VAL A 152 -15.57 -0.29 3.05
CA VAL A 152 -15.86 -1.45 2.20
C VAL A 152 -17.22 -1.34 1.54
N LEU A 153 -18.19 -0.67 2.19
CA LEU A 153 -19.57 -0.57 1.70
C LEU A 153 -19.64 -0.05 0.26
N ASP A 154 -18.86 0.98 -0.05
CA ASP A 154 -18.89 1.64 -1.35
C ASP A 154 -18.23 0.81 -2.45
N TYR A 155 -17.23 -0.02 -2.10
CA TYR A 155 -16.52 -0.86 -3.05
C TYR A 155 -17.17 -2.23 -3.27
N TYR A 156 -17.86 -2.75 -2.28
CA TYR A 156 -18.53 -4.04 -2.39
C TYR A 156 -19.51 -4.09 -3.56
N ASN A 157 -20.31 -3.05 -3.72
CA ASN A 157 -21.28 -2.95 -4.81
C ASN A 157 -20.63 -2.88 -6.20
N GLN A 158 -19.34 -2.51 -6.27
CA GLN A 158 -18.59 -2.43 -7.51
C GLN A 158 -17.78 -3.71 -7.81
N LEU A 159 -17.69 -4.61 -6.84
CA LEU A 159 -16.79 -5.76 -6.89
C LEU A 159 -17.02 -6.66 -8.12
N GLU A 160 -18.28 -6.97 -8.44
CA GLU A 160 -18.62 -7.77 -9.61
C GLU A 160 -18.25 -7.07 -10.92
N SER A 161 -18.44 -5.75 -10.97
CA SER A 161 -18.04 -4.93 -12.12
C SER A 161 -16.53 -4.91 -12.30
N VAL A 162 -15.78 -4.80 -11.20
CA VAL A 162 -14.31 -4.87 -11.19
C VAL A 162 -13.83 -6.24 -11.68
N PHE A 163 -14.39 -7.32 -11.15
CA PHE A 163 -14.03 -8.67 -11.59
C PHE A 163 -14.30 -8.87 -13.09
N SER A 164 -15.51 -8.49 -13.53
CA SER A 164 -15.89 -8.60 -14.94
C SER A 164 -15.00 -7.77 -15.86
N TYR A 165 -14.57 -6.60 -15.42
CA TYR A 165 -13.64 -5.76 -16.17
C TYR A 165 -12.26 -6.42 -16.29
N LEU A 166 -11.70 -6.90 -15.18
CA LEU A 166 -10.38 -7.53 -15.16
C LEU A 166 -10.35 -8.88 -15.89
N GLU A 167 -11.45 -9.60 -15.92
CA GLU A 167 -11.55 -10.85 -16.69
C GLU A 167 -11.49 -10.60 -18.20
N LYS A 168 -12.14 -9.53 -18.67
CA LYS A 168 -12.27 -9.22 -20.10
C LYS A 168 -11.12 -8.40 -20.68
N ASN A 169 -10.40 -7.67 -19.85
CA ASN A 169 -9.39 -6.72 -20.30
C ASN A 169 -7.98 -7.17 -19.90
N ARG A 170 -7.00 -6.74 -20.70
CA ARG A 170 -5.59 -6.74 -20.31
C ARG A 170 -5.31 -5.44 -19.56
N ILE A 171 -4.46 -5.51 -18.55
CA ILE A 171 -3.96 -4.36 -17.81
C ILE A 171 -2.69 -3.86 -18.45
#